data_f631e0bccef2bcb9aa2bb8425471f887
#
_entry.id   f631e0bccef2bcb9aa2bb8425471f887
#
_cell.length_a   1.000
_cell.length_b   1.000
_cell.length_c   1.000
_cell.angle_alpha   90.00
_cell.angle_beta   90.00
_cell.angle_gamma   90.00
#
_symmetry.space_group_name_H-M   'P 1'
#
loop_
_entity.id
_entity.type
_entity.pdbx_description
1 polymer ?
#
loop_
_entity_poly.entity_id
_entity_poly.type
_entity_poly.pdbx_seq_one_letter_code
_entity_poly.pdbx_strand_id
1 'polypeptide(L)'
;MGMMNNCWFKVKSNLCKAHKGEIGILFEHPTQPGNQSGGWMAKEKQLEKSSESNTILKKSLSSPFMITSSKTYTISEVKKHNNADSAWIIVHGHVYDCTRFIKDHPGGADSILINAGTDCTEEIEAIHSDKAKKMIEEFRIGELITTGSHSSNLSPNNSMHNNFVPSNLAPIKEITLTPLLNNVALNSREKIPCKLLLKKTISHDVRLFRFALSNETQLLGLPVGKHIFLCATINEKLCMRAYTPTSGVDEVGYFDLIVKIYLKGVHPKFPNGGLMSQYLDSLSIGSILDIKGPLGHIEYTGKGNFLVHGKHKFAKRLAMLAGGTGITPIYQVVQAILKDPEDLTEMHVMYANRSEDDILLREEMNEWAKKHERFKIWYVVQESKREGWEYSVGFINESILKQHVPPASQDTLALVCGPPPMIQFAVKPNLEKLGYDVTNNLLLF
;
A
#
# COMPACT_ATOMS: atom_id res chain seq x y z
N MET A 1 -5.77 5.77 -8.40
CA MET A 1 -5.24 6.69 -7.40
C MET A 1 -6.11 6.88 -6.16
N GLY A 2 -7.15 6.13 -5.99
CA GLY A 2 -7.97 6.06 -4.76
C GLY A 2 -7.76 4.77 -3.96
N MET A 3 -6.74 3.98 -4.27
CA MET A 3 -6.64 2.60 -3.80
C MET A 3 -6.15 2.44 -2.36
N MET A 4 -5.37 3.35 -1.82
CA MET A 4 -4.93 3.26 -0.41
C MET A 4 -5.89 3.92 0.59
N ASN A 5 -6.83 4.76 0.13
CA ASN A 5 -7.64 5.56 1.03
C ASN A 5 -8.85 4.85 1.66
N ASN A 6 -9.21 3.64 1.22
CA ASN A 6 -10.42 2.95 1.69
C ASN A 6 -10.18 1.75 2.63
N CYS A 7 -8.94 1.33 2.85
CA CYS A 7 -8.65 0.20 3.75
C CYS A 7 -8.94 0.48 5.24
N TRP A 8 -8.91 1.74 5.66
CA TRP A 8 -9.14 2.14 7.04
C TRP A 8 -10.58 1.91 7.56
N PHE A 9 -11.54 1.76 6.63
CA PHE A 9 -12.96 1.70 7.00
C PHE A 9 -13.42 0.36 7.62
N LYS A 10 -12.68 -0.73 7.42
CA LYS A 10 -13.16 -2.07 7.81
C LYS A 10 -12.81 -2.49 9.23
N VAL A 11 -11.74 -1.95 9.80
CA VAL A 11 -11.30 -2.39 11.14
C VAL A 11 -12.23 -1.91 12.24
N LYS A 12 -12.84 -0.71 12.08
CA LYS A 12 -13.74 -0.16 13.13
C LYS A 12 -15.15 -0.78 13.17
N SER A 13 -15.66 -1.34 12.07
CA SER A 13 -17.01 -1.93 12.06
C SER A 13 -17.08 -3.26 12.81
N ASN A 14 -15.97 -3.97 12.96
CA ASN A 14 -15.95 -5.26 13.63
C ASN A 14 -15.70 -5.18 15.14
N LEU A 15 -15.10 -4.09 15.63
CA LEU A 15 -14.90 -3.88 17.07
C LEU A 15 -16.16 -3.34 17.79
N CYS A 16 -17.09 -2.73 17.06
CA CYS A 16 -18.35 -2.22 17.64
C CYS A 16 -19.52 -3.23 17.62
N LYS A 17 -19.37 -4.40 16.99
CA LYS A 17 -20.49 -5.37 16.87
C LYS A 17 -20.54 -6.44 17.95
N ALA A 18 -19.66 -6.39 18.95
CA ALA A 18 -19.67 -7.34 20.05
C ALA A 18 -20.68 -7.06 21.16
N HIS A 19 -21.38 -5.92 21.14
CA HIS A 19 -22.46 -5.62 22.10
C HIS A 19 -23.59 -4.84 21.44
N LYS A 20 -24.62 -5.53 21.01
CA LYS A 20 -26.07 -5.34 21.11
C LYS A 20 -26.81 -6.04 19.97
N GLY A 21 -27.79 -6.83 20.36
CA GLY A 21 -28.64 -7.64 19.50
C GLY A 21 -29.63 -6.82 18.67
N GLU A 22 -30.11 -7.52 17.66
CA GLU A 22 -31.35 -7.36 16.93
C GLU A 22 -31.84 -5.95 16.53
N ILE A 23 -31.76 -5.64 15.23
CA ILE A 23 -32.81 -4.92 14.49
C ILE A 23 -32.64 -5.29 13.00
N GLY A 24 -33.69 -5.87 12.42
CA GLY A 24 -33.79 -6.18 11.00
C GLY A 24 -33.92 -4.92 10.15
N ILE A 25 -33.28 -4.94 9.00
CA ILE A 25 -33.50 -3.94 7.96
C ILE A 25 -33.86 -4.66 6.65
N LEU A 26 -35.10 -4.39 6.20
CA LEU A 26 -35.64 -4.71 4.90
C LEU A 26 -34.84 -4.03 3.78
N PHE A 27 -34.51 -4.79 2.75
CA PHE A 27 -33.97 -4.25 1.50
C PHE A 27 -35.14 -4.05 0.51
N GLU A 28 -35.37 -2.81 0.11
CA GLU A 28 -36.19 -2.49 -1.06
C GLU A 28 -35.29 -2.37 -2.31
N HIS A 29 -35.70 -3.05 -3.39
CA HIS A 29 -35.14 -2.95 -4.72
C HIS A 29 -35.65 -1.70 -5.45
N PRO A 30 -34.87 -0.98 -6.25
CA PRO A 30 -35.39 0.05 -7.14
C PRO A 30 -35.83 -0.56 -8.46
N THR A 31 -37.12 -0.47 -8.74
CA THR A 31 -37.74 -0.65 -10.06
C THR A 31 -37.63 0.62 -10.90
N GLN A 32 -37.50 0.43 -12.22
CA GLN A 32 -37.38 1.48 -13.23
C GLN A 32 -38.64 2.36 -13.40
N PRO A 33 -38.54 3.56 -14.02
CA PRO A 33 -39.62 4.54 -14.05
C PRO A 33 -40.55 4.37 -15.24
N GLY A 34 -41.85 4.38 -14.96
CA GLY A 34 -42.91 4.59 -15.95
C GLY A 34 -43.56 5.95 -15.71
N ASN A 35 -43.70 6.69 -16.80
CA ASN A 35 -44.41 7.98 -16.92
C ASN A 35 -45.88 7.86 -16.43
N GLN A 36 -46.36 8.82 -15.66
CA GLN A 36 -47.53 9.64 -16.00
C GLN A 36 -47.85 10.68 -14.91
N SER A 37 -48.25 11.82 -15.41
CA SER A 37 -48.79 13.05 -14.88
C SER A 37 -49.89 12.94 -13.82
N GLY A 38 -49.94 13.88 -12.85
CA GLY A 38 -51.15 14.19 -12.09
C GLY A 38 -50.82 14.87 -10.73
N GLY A 39 -51.03 16.17 -10.65
CA GLY A 39 -50.84 16.96 -9.45
C GLY A 39 -51.83 16.62 -8.33
N TRP A 40 -51.58 17.15 -7.15
CA TRP A 40 -52.51 17.80 -6.22
C TRP A 40 -51.78 18.37 -4.99
N MET A 41 -52.28 19.54 -4.60
CA MET A 41 -51.80 20.50 -3.60
C MET A 41 -51.71 20.03 -2.15
N ALA A 42 -50.79 20.67 -1.46
CA ALA A 42 -50.80 21.25 -0.11
C ALA A 42 -51.74 20.74 0.98
N LYS A 43 -51.16 20.53 2.18
CA LYS A 43 -51.72 21.06 3.45
C LYS A 43 -50.61 21.17 4.52
N GLU A 44 -50.29 22.43 4.80
CA GLU A 44 -49.71 22.86 6.08
C GLU A 44 -50.70 22.55 7.24
N LYS A 45 -50.18 22.18 8.40
CA LYS A 45 -50.78 22.50 9.69
C LYS A 45 -49.71 22.79 10.72
N GLN A 46 -49.64 24.03 11.07
CA GLN A 46 -49.11 24.59 12.30
C GLN A 46 -49.80 23.98 13.50
N LEU A 47 -49.08 23.81 14.58
CA LEU A 47 -49.61 23.93 15.95
C LEU A 47 -48.56 24.62 16.83
N GLU A 48 -49.02 25.76 17.34
CA GLU A 48 -48.31 26.64 18.24
C GLU A 48 -48.42 26.21 19.71
N LYS A 49 -47.37 26.57 20.46
CA LYS A 49 -47.32 27.09 21.83
C LYS A 49 -47.92 26.33 23.02
N SER A 50 -47.08 26.11 23.98
CA SER A 50 -47.32 26.65 25.32
C SER A 50 -46.04 26.87 26.11
N SER A 51 -45.90 28.08 26.56
CA SER A 51 -44.91 28.63 27.48
C SER A 51 -45.16 28.18 28.90
N GLU A 52 -44.14 27.85 29.67
CA GLU A 52 -44.12 28.17 31.09
C GLU A 52 -42.70 28.44 31.59
N SER A 53 -42.62 29.59 32.22
CA SER A 53 -41.47 30.19 32.87
C SER A 53 -41.09 29.43 34.13
N ASN A 54 -39.80 29.27 34.40
CA ASN A 54 -39.31 29.31 35.77
C ASN A 54 -37.85 29.82 35.80
N THR A 55 -37.78 30.99 36.36
CA THR A 55 -36.58 31.72 36.78
C THR A 55 -36.02 31.07 38.04
N ILE A 56 -34.80 30.57 38.03
CA ILE A 56 -34.01 30.42 39.27
C ILE A 56 -32.50 30.51 38.98
N LEU A 57 -31.92 31.53 39.59
CA LEU A 57 -30.54 31.68 40.08
C LEU A 57 -29.33 31.43 39.13
N LYS A 58 -28.79 32.56 38.72
CA LYS A 58 -27.36 32.72 38.45
C LYS A 58 -26.52 32.30 39.67
N LYS A 59 -25.82 31.19 39.59
CA LYS A 59 -24.60 30.97 40.35
C LYS A 59 -23.47 30.92 39.35
N SER A 60 -22.67 31.97 39.35
CA SER A 60 -21.34 32.01 38.75
C SER A 60 -20.48 30.98 39.45
N LEU A 61 -20.20 29.89 38.76
CA LEU A 61 -19.12 28.99 39.09
C LEU A 61 -18.12 29.14 37.97
N SER A 62 -17.12 29.96 38.20
CA SER A 62 -15.87 29.93 37.50
C SER A 62 -15.23 28.56 37.73
N SER A 63 -15.41 27.65 36.77
CA SER A 63 -14.60 26.43 36.69
C SER A 63 -13.17 26.87 36.38
N PRO A 64 -12.16 26.46 37.14
CA PRO A 64 -10.78 26.63 36.70
C PRO A 64 -10.63 25.79 35.44
N PHE A 65 -10.21 26.42 34.39
CA PHE A 65 -9.66 25.77 33.19
C PHE A 65 -8.55 24.86 33.68
N MET A 66 -8.82 23.56 33.83
CA MET A 66 -7.81 22.57 34.06
C MET A 66 -6.99 22.54 32.76
N ILE A 67 -5.86 23.24 32.76
CA ILE A 67 -4.79 23.04 31.83
C ILE A 67 -4.29 21.61 32.14
N THR A 68 -4.84 20.62 31.46
CA THR A 68 -4.21 19.30 31.40
C THR A 68 -2.87 19.53 30.72
N SER A 69 -1.78 19.54 31.48
CA SER A 69 -0.43 19.62 30.94
C SER A 69 -0.29 18.42 29.99
N SER A 70 -0.32 18.66 28.68
CA SER A 70 0.00 17.63 27.69
C SER A 70 1.40 17.13 28.01
N LYS A 71 1.57 15.81 28.08
CA LYS A 71 2.90 15.21 28.23
C LYS A 71 3.78 15.72 27.10
N THR A 72 5.01 16.05 27.42
CA THR A 72 5.99 16.50 26.42
C THR A 72 7.15 15.52 26.35
N TYR A 73 7.69 15.31 25.15
CA TYR A 73 8.75 14.38 24.88
C TYR A 73 9.87 15.04 24.10
N THR A 74 11.10 14.63 24.34
CA THR A 74 12.26 15.06 23.54
C THR A 74 12.41 14.15 22.33
N ILE A 75 13.05 14.66 21.27
CA ILE A 75 13.41 13.82 20.09
C ILE A 75 14.26 12.61 20.50
N SER A 76 15.10 12.74 21.52
CA SER A 76 15.94 11.67 22.04
C SER A 76 15.14 10.57 22.73
N GLU A 77 14.01 10.90 23.34
CA GLU A 77 13.07 9.91 23.90
C GLU A 77 12.35 9.18 22.77
N VAL A 78 11.78 9.92 21.82
CA VAL A 78 11.05 9.32 20.70
C VAL A 78 11.94 8.34 19.91
N LYS A 79 13.21 8.67 19.68
CA LYS A 79 14.17 7.79 19.01
C LYS A 79 14.40 6.44 19.67
N LYS A 80 14.11 6.29 20.95
CA LYS A 80 14.22 5.00 21.66
C LYS A 80 13.07 4.04 21.33
N HIS A 81 11.96 4.56 20.85
CA HIS A 81 10.75 3.82 20.51
C HIS A 81 10.68 3.54 19.00
N ASN A 82 11.59 2.72 18.49
CA ASN A 82 11.84 2.48 17.07
C ASN A 82 11.75 1.02 16.63
N ASN A 83 11.06 0.18 17.39
CA ASN A 83 10.93 -1.25 17.13
C ASN A 83 9.49 -1.74 17.31
N ALA A 84 9.23 -3.04 17.05
CA ALA A 84 7.89 -3.61 17.07
C ALA A 84 7.22 -3.63 18.46
N ASP A 85 8.01 -3.64 19.53
CA ASP A 85 7.49 -3.64 20.90
C ASP A 85 7.18 -2.22 21.38
N SER A 86 7.75 -1.20 20.72
CA SER A 86 7.49 0.19 21.01
C SER A 86 7.81 1.05 19.80
N ALA A 87 6.78 1.54 19.12
CA ALA A 87 6.89 2.32 17.89
C ALA A 87 6.18 3.67 18.04
N TRP A 88 6.96 4.73 18.26
CA TRP A 88 6.47 6.09 18.31
C TRP A 88 6.86 6.86 17.06
N ILE A 89 5.97 7.72 16.60
CA ILE A 89 6.21 8.62 15.47
C ILE A 89 5.89 10.05 15.84
N ILE A 90 6.48 10.99 15.12
CA ILE A 90 6.16 12.40 15.24
C ILE A 90 5.41 12.84 13.99
N VAL A 91 4.31 13.59 14.17
CA VAL A 91 3.54 14.21 13.09
C VAL A 91 3.13 15.61 13.55
N HIS A 92 3.51 16.65 12.81
CA HIS A 92 3.24 18.07 13.14
C HIS A 92 3.62 18.46 14.56
N GLY A 93 4.76 17.93 15.05
CA GLY A 93 5.24 18.22 16.40
C GLY A 93 4.47 17.51 17.52
N HIS A 94 3.55 16.62 17.20
CA HIS A 94 2.85 15.75 18.15
C HIS A 94 3.44 14.34 18.13
N VAL A 95 3.48 13.69 19.28
CA VAL A 95 4.02 12.34 19.44
C VAL A 95 2.87 11.33 19.54
N TYR A 96 2.97 10.27 18.76
CA TYR A 96 1.95 9.22 18.65
C TYR A 96 2.58 7.85 18.96
N ASP A 97 1.94 7.07 19.84
CA ASP A 97 2.30 5.69 20.11
C ASP A 97 1.49 4.75 19.21
N CYS A 98 2.10 4.32 18.12
CA CYS A 98 1.49 3.43 17.14
C CYS A 98 1.70 1.94 17.44
N THR A 99 2.31 1.58 18.57
CA THR A 99 2.70 0.19 18.89
C THR A 99 1.54 -0.79 18.74
N ARG A 100 0.38 -0.47 19.30
CA ARG A 100 -0.82 -1.33 19.24
C ARG A 100 -1.44 -1.40 17.83
N PHE A 101 -1.10 -0.46 16.95
CA PHE A 101 -1.67 -0.36 15.60
C PHE A 101 -0.80 -1.02 14.53
N ILE A 102 0.43 -1.41 14.85
CA ILE A 102 1.39 -1.99 13.90
C ILE A 102 0.76 -3.17 13.13
N LYS A 103 0.05 -4.07 13.85
CA LYS A 103 -0.54 -5.28 13.26
C LYS A 103 -1.77 -5.01 12.38
N ASP A 104 -2.46 -3.92 12.66
CA ASP A 104 -3.73 -3.56 12.00
C ASP A 104 -3.54 -2.49 10.93
N HIS A 105 -2.31 -1.98 10.73
CA HIS A 105 -2.02 -0.97 9.74
C HIS A 105 -2.19 -1.51 8.32
N PRO A 106 -3.06 -0.91 7.48
CA PRO A 106 -3.34 -1.40 6.13
C PRO A 106 -2.13 -1.42 5.19
N GLY A 107 -1.16 -0.51 5.41
CA GLY A 107 0.11 -0.46 4.69
C GLY A 107 1.15 -1.47 5.18
N GLY A 108 0.78 -2.35 6.13
CA GLY A 108 1.67 -3.30 6.78
C GLY A 108 2.47 -2.72 7.95
N ALA A 109 2.99 -3.62 8.78
CA ALA A 109 3.80 -3.27 9.95
C ALA A 109 5.05 -2.47 9.58
N ASP A 110 5.71 -2.84 8.49
CA ASP A 110 6.95 -2.23 8.02
C ASP A 110 6.78 -0.72 7.75
N SER A 111 5.60 -0.29 7.27
CA SER A 111 5.33 1.12 6.99
C SER A 111 5.35 2.00 8.25
N ILE A 112 4.98 1.46 9.41
CA ILE A 112 5.11 2.15 10.70
C ILE A 112 6.54 2.03 11.22
N LEU A 113 7.10 0.81 11.23
CA LEU A 113 8.39 0.52 11.85
C LEU A 113 9.54 1.28 11.18
N ILE A 114 9.47 1.49 9.89
CA ILE A 114 10.47 2.24 9.13
C ILE A 114 10.53 3.73 9.53
N ASN A 115 9.43 4.27 10.02
CA ASN A 115 9.28 5.65 10.47
C ASN A 115 9.28 5.77 12.00
N ALA A 116 9.31 4.65 12.73
CA ALA A 116 9.34 4.66 14.18
C ALA A 116 10.61 5.34 14.71
N GLY A 117 10.45 6.21 15.70
CA GLY A 117 11.51 7.03 16.28
C GLY A 117 11.84 8.30 15.48
N THR A 118 11.07 8.64 14.43
CA THR A 118 11.36 9.79 13.54
C THR A 118 10.15 10.69 13.35
N ASP A 119 10.38 11.89 12.80
CA ASP A 119 9.33 12.74 12.25
C ASP A 119 8.98 12.24 10.85
N CYS A 120 7.72 11.87 10.66
CA CYS A 120 7.18 11.39 9.39
C CYS A 120 6.00 12.23 8.90
N THR A 121 5.96 13.52 9.28
CA THR A 121 4.91 14.46 8.90
C THR A 121 4.69 14.47 7.40
N GLU A 122 5.75 14.60 6.60
CA GLU A 122 5.66 14.66 5.15
C GLU A 122 5.10 13.37 4.55
N GLU A 123 5.54 12.20 5.04
CA GLU A 123 5.08 10.90 4.57
C GLU A 123 3.59 10.68 4.91
N ILE A 124 3.17 11.04 6.11
CA ILE A 124 1.76 10.97 6.52
C ILE A 124 0.90 11.87 5.62
N GLU A 125 1.35 13.11 5.37
CA GLU A 125 0.65 14.05 4.50
C GLU A 125 0.57 13.58 3.04
N ALA A 126 1.63 12.95 2.53
CA ALA A 126 1.73 12.51 1.14
C ALA A 126 0.91 11.24 0.83
N ILE A 127 0.71 10.36 1.82
CA ILE A 127 0.17 9.02 1.62
C ILE A 127 -1.27 8.90 2.12
N HIS A 128 -1.60 9.55 3.26
CA HIS A 128 -2.86 9.32 3.95
C HIS A 128 -3.96 10.32 3.57
N SER A 129 -5.20 9.85 3.55
CA SER A 129 -6.38 10.70 3.37
C SER A 129 -6.66 11.51 4.64
N ASP A 130 -7.43 12.62 4.50
CA ASP A 130 -7.84 13.44 5.64
C ASP A 130 -8.56 12.64 6.74
N LYS A 131 -9.27 11.58 6.34
CA LYS A 131 -9.91 10.68 7.29
C LYS A 131 -8.89 9.85 8.06
N ALA A 132 -7.89 9.30 7.38
CA ALA A 132 -6.80 8.55 8.01
C ALA A 132 -5.99 9.45 8.96
N LYS A 133 -5.72 10.69 8.55
CA LYS A 133 -5.05 11.70 9.38
C LYS A 133 -5.82 12.05 10.65
N LYS A 134 -7.16 12.08 10.59
CA LYS A 134 -7.98 12.25 11.78
C LYS A 134 -7.97 11.04 12.72
N MET A 135 -7.81 9.83 12.17
CA MET A 135 -7.78 8.62 12.98
C MET A 135 -6.49 8.47 13.79
N ILE A 136 -5.38 9.05 13.34
CA ILE A 136 -4.11 8.97 14.07
C ILE A 136 -4.20 9.66 15.44
N GLU A 137 -5.09 10.65 15.62
CA GLU A 137 -5.30 11.36 16.89
C GLU A 137 -5.63 10.42 18.08
N GLU A 138 -6.19 9.24 17.81
CA GLU A 138 -6.47 8.23 18.84
C GLU A 138 -5.18 7.63 19.46
N PHE A 139 -4.04 7.82 18.81
CA PHE A 139 -2.73 7.31 19.24
C PHE A 139 -1.84 8.40 19.83
N ARG A 140 -2.33 9.66 19.90
CA ARG A 140 -1.56 10.78 20.44
C ARG A 140 -1.27 10.59 21.92
N ILE A 141 0.02 10.75 22.30
CA ILE A 141 0.48 10.61 23.68
C ILE A 141 1.06 11.92 24.25
N GLY A 142 1.35 12.90 23.41
CA GLY A 142 1.89 14.19 23.85
C GLY A 142 2.44 15.05 22.72
N GLU A 143 3.31 15.99 23.09
CA GLU A 143 3.92 16.97 22.19
C GLU A 143 5.44 16.87 22.20
N LEU A 144 6.07 17.17 21.04
CA LEU A 144 7.51 17.24 20.94
C LEU A 144 8.00 18.57 21.53
N ILE A 145 8.98 18.52 22.43
CA ILE A 145 9.68 19.72 22.88
C ILE A 145 10.60 20.18 21.75
N THR A 146 10.22 21.28 21.11
CA THR A 146 11.14 22.05 20.27
C THR A 146 11.92 22.99 21.19
N THR A 147 13.16 22.64 21.51
CA THR A 147 14.06 23.57 22.20
C THR A 147 14.21 24.79 21.30
N GLY A 148 13.58 25.90 21.73
CA GLY A 148 13.68 27.16 21.03
C GLY A 148 15.16 27.55 20.86
N SER A 149 15.47 28.00 19.67
CA SER A 149 16.76 28.57 19.29
C SER A 149 17.12 29.71 20.20
N HIS A 150 17.96 29.45 21.19
CA HIS A 150 18.83 30.49 21.76
C HIS A 150 20.10 30.54 20.92
N SER A 151 20.13 31.52 20.03
CA SER A 151 21.35 31.98 19.42
C SER A 151 22.28 32.51 20.51
N SER A 152 23.42 31.84 20.74
CA SER A 152 24.60 32.45 21.32
C SER A 152 25.81 31.84 20.66
N ASN A 153 26.48 32.71 19.93
CA ASN A 153 27.83 32.55 19.39
C ASN A 153 28.78 32.04 20.46
N LEU A 154 29.56 31.01 20.14
CA LEU A 154 30.93 30.86 20.59
C LEU A 154 31.64 29.88 19.62
N SER A 155 32.67 30.43 19.01
CA SER A 155 33.63 29.77 18.12
C SER A 155 34.61 28.86 18.88
N PRO A 156 35.46 28.11 18.19
CA PRO A 156 35.96 26.81 18.63
C PRO A 156 37.34 26.94 19.32
N ASN A 157 37.63 26.03 20.23
CA ASN A 157 39.05 25.70 20.52
C ASN A 157 39.26 24.28 21.07
N ASN A 158 40.12 23.61 20.31
CA ASN A 158 41.20 22.70 20.70
C ASN A 158 40.98 21.45 21.56
N SER A 159 41.21 20.37 20.85
CA SER A 159 42.12 19.25 21.13
C SER A 159 42.35 18.81 22.60
N MET A 160 42.11 17.52 22.86
CA MET A 160 43.14 16.68 23.48
C MET A 160 42.87 15.19 23.23
N HIS A 161 43.92 14.54 22.75
CA HIS A 161 44.10 13.10 22.67
C HIS A 161 43.93 12.43 24.05
N ASN A 162 43.31 11.27 24.07
CA ASN A 162 43.73 10.21 24.98
C ASN A 162 43.63 8.85 24.33
N ASN A 163 44.81 8.29 24.12
CA ASN A 163 45.06 6.91 23.72
C ASN A 163 44.63 5.94 24.82
N PHE A 164 43.87 4.93 24.45
CA PHE A 164 43.85 3.69 25.18
C PHE A 164 44.06 2.52 24.20
N VAL A 165 45.15 1.77 24.43
CA VAL A 165 45.57 0.61 23.65
C VAL A 165 44.89 -0.64 24.21
N PRO A 166 44.37 -1.56 23.38
CA PRO A 166 43.70 -2.74 23.83
C PRO A 166 44.65 -3.92 23.99
N SER A 167 44.37 -4.71 25.01
CA SER A 167 45.01 -6.00 25.25
C SER A 167 44.40 -7.10 24.32
N ASN A 168 45.32 -7.91 23.83
CA ASN A 168 45.18 -9.02 22.89
C ASN A 168 44.09 -10.06 23.23
N LEU A 169 43.23 -10.35 22.24
CA LEU A 169 42.62 -11.64 22.05
C LEU A 169 42.71 -12.00 20.56
N ALA A 170 43.21 -13.20 20.29
CA ALA A 170 43.45 -13.73 18.94
C ALA A 170 42.18 -13.81 18.11
N PRO A 171 42.26 -13.57 16.79
CA PRO A 171 41.08 -13.58 15.94
C PRO A 171 40.64 -15.01 15.62
N ILE A 172 39.38 -15.31 15.95
CA ILE A 172 38.64 -16.41 15.34
C ILE A 172 38.45 -16.04 13.87
N LYS A 173 38.90 -16.88 12.97
CA LYS A 173 38.65 -16.73 11.53
C LYS A 173 37.14 -16.76 11.28
N GLU A 174 36.54 -15.61 11.24
CA GLU A 174 35.21 -15.43 10.61
C GLU A 174 35.37 -15.70 9.12
N ILE A 175 34.66 -16.70 8.66
CA ILE A 175 34.42 -16.92 7.23
C ILE A 175 33.62 -15.74 6.73
N THR A 176 34.26 -14.85 6.02
CA THR A 176 33.67 -13.65 5.41
C THR A 176 32.63 -14.04 4.37
N LEU A 177 31.39 -14.09 4.77
CA LEU A 177 30.19 -14.05 3.90
C LEU A 177 29.79 -12.59 3.55
N THR A 178 30.72 -11.65 3.66
CA THR A 178 30.44 -10.20 3.60
C THR A 178 30.64 -9.46 2.26
N PRO A 179 30.81 -10.05 1.08
CA PRO A 179 30.81 -9.25 -0.15
C PRO A 179 29.44 -9.01 -0.78
N LEU A 180 28.39 -9.80 -0.46
CA LEU A 180 27.10 -9.69 -1.13
C LEU A 180 26.12 -8.69 -0.47
N LEU A 181 26.24 -8.46 0.82
CA LEU A 181 25.35 -7.55 1.55
C LEU A 181 25.62 -6.05 1.28
N ASN A 182 26.81 -5.70 0.79
CA ASN A 182 27.20 -4.30 0.54
C ASN A 182 26.85 -3.82 -0.89
N ASN A 183 26.17 -4.63 -1.71
CA ASN A 183 25.89 -4.28 -3.11
C ASN A 183 24.42 -4.13 -3.44
N VAL A 184 23.58 -3.83 -2.45
CA VAL A 184 22.16 -3.48 -2.65
C VAL A 184 21.95 -1.98 -2.49
N ALA A 185 21.05 -1.42 -3.32
CA ALA A 185 20.79 0.01 -3.35
C ALA A 185 19.79 0.46 -2.29
N LEU A 186 18.72 -0.33 -2.07
CA LEU A 186 17.64 0.06 -1.16
C LEU A 186 18.07 0.01 0.30
N ASN A 187 17.80 1.10 1.00
CA ASN A 187 17.80 1.21 2.45
C ASN A 187 16.42 1.69 2.88
N SER A 188 15.73 0.90 3.70
CA SER A 188 14.33 1.15 4.04
C SER A 188 14.06 2.51 4.71
N ARG A 189 15.07 3.13 5.32
CA ARG A 189 14.93 4.42 6.02
C ARG A 189 15.29 5.63 5.17
N GLU A 190 15.97 5.44 4.04
CA GLU A 190 16.50 6.52 3.21
C GLU A 190 15.84 6.57 1.85
N LYS A 191 15.74 7.78 1.28
CA LYS A 191 15.41 7.98 -0.12
C LYS A 191 16.71 7.90 -0.92
N ILE A 192 16.69 7.18 -2.03
CA ILE A 192 17.83 7.09 -2.95
C ILE A 192 17.46 7.71 -4.30
N PRO A 193 18.32 8.56 -4.86
CA PRO A 193 18.09 9.18 -6.16
C PRO A 193 18.37 8.19 -7.28
N CYS A 194 17.45 8.09 -8.24
CA CYS A 194 17.57 7.22 -9.41
C CYS A 194 17.40 8.04 -10.69
N LYS A 195 18.30 7.85 -11.66
CA LYS A 195 18.30 8.58 -12.91
C LYS A 195 17.47 7.85 -13.96
N LEU A 196 16.55 8.55 -14.62
CA LEU A 196 15.77 8.01 -15.74
C LEU A 196 16.67 7.78 -16.95
N LEU A 197 16.85 6.51 -17.35
CA LEU A 197 17.67 6.11 -18.51
C LEU A 197 16.84 5.92 -19.78
N LEU A 198 15.61 5.37 -19.63
CA LEU A 198 14.75 5.03 -20.76
C LEU A 198 13.31 5.33 -20.43
N LYS A 199 12.60 5.94 -21.38
CA LYS A 199 11.15 6.07 -21.39
C LYS A 199 10.64 5.57 -22.74
N LYS A 200 9.91 4.44 -22.74
CA LYS A 200 9.35 3.82 -23.95
C LYS A 200 7.85 3.76 -23.87
N THR A 201 7.17 4.24 -24.91
CA THR A 201 5.71 4.08 -25.06
C THR A 201 5.39 2.63 -25.38
N ILE A 202 4.56 2.00 -24.58
CA ILE A 202 4.08 0.62 -24.77
C ILE A 202 2.69 0.63 -25.42
N SER A 203 1.78 1.48 -24.93
CA SER A 203 0.46 1.69 -25.51
C SER A 203 0.05 3.18 -25.41
N HIS A 204 -1.19 3.49 -25.75
CA HIS A 204 -1.71 4.88 -25.70
C HIS A 204 -1.54 5.51 -24.31
N ASP A 205 -1.66 4.74 -23.24
CA ASP A 205 -1.59 5.22 -21.85
C ASP A 205 -0.60 4.42 -20.97
N VAL A 206 0.29 3.61 -21.56
CA VAL A 206 1.29 2.83 -20.83
C VAL A 206 2.70 3.18 -21.26
N ARG A 207 3.59 3.35 -20.28
CA ARG A 207 5.02 3.59 -20.48
C ARG A 207 5.84 2.60 -19.68
N LEU A 208 6.98 2.22 -20.28
CA LEU A 208 8.08 1.58 -19.57
C LEU A 208 9.10 2.66 -19.23
N PHE A 209 9.47 2.72 -17.96
CA PHE A 209 10.53 3.57 -17.43
C PHE A 209 11.65 2.69 -16.89
N ARG A 210 12.88 2.97 -17.30
CA ARG A 210 14.10 2.35 -16.73
C ARG A 210 14.85 3.39 -15.94
N PHE A 211 15.12 3.10 -14.68
CA PHE A 211 15.89 3.94 -13.77
C PHE A 211 17.22 3.28 -13.43
N ALA A 212 18.31 4.05 -13.49
CA ALA A 212 19.63 3.61 -13.02
C ALA A 212 19.70 3.62 -11.50
N LEU A 213 20.40 2.66 -10.95
CA LEU A 213 20.90 2.70 -9.59
C LEU A 213 22.16 3.58 -9.50
N SER A 214 22.59 3.92 -8.29
CA SER A 214 23.78 4.76 -8.08
C SER A 214 25.06 4.13 -8.57
N ASN A 215 25.11 2.79 -8.62
CA ASN A 215 26.24 2.02 -9.13
C ASN A 215 25.73 0.94 -10.09
N GLU A 216 26.37 0.82 -11.25
CA GLU A 216 26.04 -0.14 -12.30
C GLU A 216 26.19 -1.63 -11.88
N THR A 217 26.88 -1.90 -10.78
CA THR A 217 27.05 -3.26 -10.24
C THR A 217 26.09 -3.58 -9.10
N GLN A 218 25.26 -2.62 -8.67
CA GLN A 218 24.30 -2.84 -7.57
C GLN A 218 23.05 -3.59 -8.03
N LEU A 219 22.52 -4.39 -7.11
CA LEU A 219 21.16 -4.88 -7.17
C LEU A 219 20.22 -3.85 -6.53
N LEU A 220 18.97 -3.81 -6.97
CA LEU A 220 17.97 -2.98 -6.28
C LEU A 220 17.81 -3.42 -4.81
N GLY A 221 17.82 -4.72 -4.54
CA GLY A 221 17.66 -5.28 -3.20
C GLY A 221 16.21 -5.30 -2.73
N LEU A 222 15.26 -5.41 -3.67
CA LEU A 222 13.83 -5.49 -3.37
C LEU A 222 13.42 -6.96 -3.24
N PRO A 223 13.01 -7.44 -2.05
CA PRO A 223 12.49 -8.79 -1.89
C PRO A 223 11.21 -9.00 -2.74
N VAL A 224 11.02 -10.21 -3.25
CA VAL A 224 9.84 -10.57 -4.07
C VAL A 224 8.57 -10.42 -3.24
N GLY A 225 7.59 -9.71 -3.79
CA GLY A 225 6.33 -9.39 -3.10
C GLY A 225 6.32 -8.03 -2.39
N LYS A 226 7.49 -7.38 -2.27
CA LYS A 226 7.60 -6.02 -1.76
C LYS A 226 7.58 -4.99 -2.88
N HIS A 227 7.41 -3.72 -2.52
CA HIS A 227 7.34 -2.59 -3.44
C HIS A 227 8.24 -1.43 -2.99
N ILE A 228 8.38 -0.45 -3.85
CA ILE A 228 9.04 0.83 -3.55
C ILE A 228 8.02 1.96 -3.63
N PHE A 229 8.26 3.04 -2.90
CA PHE A 229 7.62 4.33 -3.18
C PHE A 229 8.47 5.11 -4.17
N LEU A 230 7.82 5.70 -5.17
CA LEU A 230 8.37 6.82 -5.92
C LEU A 230 8.01 8.11 -5.18
N CYS A 231 9.00 8.96 -4.97
CA CYS A 231 8.90 10.19 -4.20
C CYS A 231 9.21 11.39 -5.10
N ALA A 232 8.28 12.32 -5.23
CA ALA A 232 8.47 13.54 -6.02
C ALA A 232 7.75 14.72 -5.36
N THR A 233 8.35 15.91 -5.43
CA THR A 233 7.66 17.15 -5.08
C THR A 233 6.90 17.66 -6.29
N ILE A 234 5.58 17.64 -6.23
CA ILE A 234 4.68 18.04 -7.31
C ILE A 234 3.77 19.14 -6.79
N ASN A 235 3.79 20.31 -7.42
CA ASN A 235 3.05 21.49 -6.95
C ASN A 235 3.36 21.82 -5.48
N GLU A 236 4.65 21.87 -5.15
CA GLU A 236 5.18 22.19 -3.81
C GLU A 236 4.80 21.20 -2.69
N LYS A 237 4.21 20.06 -3.05
CA LYS A 237 3.82 19.02 -2.09
C LYS A 237 4.51 17.70 -2.40
N LEU A 238 4.98 17.02 -1.36
CA LEU A 238 5.50 15.67 -1.50
C LEU A 238 4.37 14.74 -1.98
N CYS A 239 4.65 14.01 -3.05
CA CYS A 239 3.79 12.96 -3.57
C CYS A 239 4.56 11.63 -3.52
N MET A 240 4.03 10.67 -2.80
CA MET A 240 4.59 9.32 -2.71
C MET A 240 3.58 8.30 -3.20
N ARG A 241 4.00 7.38 -4.09
CA ARG A 241 3.11 6.31 -4.60
C ARG A 241 3.88 5.00 -4.74
N ALA A 242 3.20 3.92 -4.34
CA ALA A 242 3.73 2.56 -4.41
C ALA A 242 3.79 2.06 -5.85
N TYR A 243 4.92 1.47 -6.21
CA TYR A 243 5.13 0.78 -7.48
C TYR A 243 5.93 -0.50 -7.25
N THR A 244 5.61 -1.53 -8.01
CA THR A 244 6.37 -2.78 -8.03
C THR A 244 7.15 -2.86 -9.32
N PRO A 245 8.49 -2.90 -9.28
CA PRO A 245 9.33 -3.12 -10.46
C PRO A 245 8.97 -4.41 -11.19
N THR A 246 9.07 -4.36 -12.52
CA THR A 246 8.82 -5.50 -13.42
C THR A 246 10.13 -6.12 -13.94
N SER A 247 11.27 -5.46 -13.72
CA SER A 247 12.59 -6.09 -13.90
C SER A 247 12.80 -7.20 -12.87
N GLY A 248 13.63 -8.19 -13.20
CA GLY A 248 14.02 -9.24 -12.28
C GLY A 248 14.71 -8.67 -11.03
N VAL A 249 14.58 -9.38 -9.91
CA VAL A 249 15.25 -8.97 -8.66
C VAL A 249 16.77 -9.10 -8.72
N ASP A 250 17.27 -9.83 -9.68
CA ASP A 250 18.68 -10.08 -9.98
C ASP A 250 19.27 -9.16 -11.06
N GLU A 251 18.46 -8.20 -11.58
CA GLU A 251 18.95 -7.20 -12.51
C GLU A 251 19.91 -6.22 -11.83
N VAL A 252 21.02 -5.93 -12.50
CA VAL A 252 22.14 -5.15 -11.97
C VAL A 252 22.16 -3.76 -12.59
N GLY A 253 22.33 -2.75 -11.76
CA GLY A 253 22.51 -1.36 -12.21
C GLY A 253 21.24 -0.61 -12.56
N TYR A 254 20.09 -1.28 -12.67
CA TYR A 254 18.81 -0.63 -13.01
C TYR A 254 17.59 -1.39 -12.49
N PHE A 255 16.45 -0.73 -12.59
CA PHE A 255 15.14 -1.37 -12.46
C PHE A 255 14.14 -0.77 -13.45
N ASP A 256 13.13 -1.56 -13.83
CA ASP A 256 12.09 -1.19 -14.78
C ASP A 256 10.74 -1.06 -14.09
N LEU A 257 9.99 -0.04 -14.50
CA LEU A 257 8.59 0.16 -14.10
C LEU A 257 7.71 0.19 -15.34
N ILE A 258 6.64 -0.59 -15.36
CA ILE A 258 5.54 -0.43 -16.32
C ILE A 258 4.44 0.35 -15.64
N VAL A 259 4.14 1.53 -16.17
CA VAL A 259 3.24 2.48 -15.55
C VAL A 259 2.11 2.86 -16.50
N LYS A 260 0.87 2.72 -16.02
CA LYS A 260 -0.30 3.30 -16.69
C LYS A 260 -0.41 4.77 -16.34
N ILE A 261 -0.53 5.61 -17.37
CA ILE A 261 -0.67 7.05 -17.25
C ILE A 261 -2.16 7.37 -17.15
N TYR A 262 -2.58 7.85 -16.01
CA TYR A 262 -3.96 8.29 -15.79
C TYR A 262 -4.10 9.75 -16.20
N LEU A 263 -4.50 9.98 -17.45
CA LEU A 263 -4.59 11.30 -18.03
C LEU A 263 -5.76 12.13 -17.47
N LYS A 264 -5.56 13.46 -17.42
CA LYS A 264 -6.60 14.42 -17.04
C LYS A 264 -7.78 14.35 -18.02
N GLY A 265 -9.02 14.45 -17.51
CA GLY A 265 -10.24 14.51 -18.32
C GLY A 265 -10.73 13.16 -18.86
N VAL A 266 -10.01 12.05 -18.64
CA VAL A 266 -10.40 10.73 -19.17
C VAL A 266 -11.40 10.02 -18.29
N HIS A 267 -11.28 10.12 -16.97
CA HIS A 267 -12.15 9.41 -16.05
C HIS A 267 -13.07 10.37 -15.27
N PRO A 268 -14.42 10.22 -15.34
CA PRO A 268 -15.36 11.17 -14.72
C PRO A 268 -15.17 11.36 -13.21
N LYS A 269 -14.86 10.28 -12.48
CA LYS A 269 -14.62 10.35 -11.02
C LYS A 269 -13.24 10.92 -10.65
N PHE A 270 -12.32 11.02 -11.60
CA PHE A 270 -10.95 11.49 -11.40
C PHE A 270 -10.57 12.49 -12.49
N PRO A 271 -11.22 13.67 -12.53
CA PRO A 271 -11.07 14.63 -13.63
C PRO A 271 -9.63 15.16 -13.77
N ASN A 272 -8.87 15.18 -12.68
CA ASN A 272 -7.46 15.62 -12.68
C ASN A 272 -6.46 14.52 -13.07
N GLY A 273 -6.93 13.28 -13.27
CA GLY A 273 -6.08 12.14 -13.57
C GLY A 273 -5.17 11.72 -12.41
N GLY A 274 -4.07 11.05 -12.73
CA GLY A 274 -3.10 10.55 -11.76
C GLY A 274 -1.92 11.49 -11.58
N LEU A 275 -1.75 12.07 -10.40
CA LEU A 275 -0.70 13.07 -10.13
C LEU A 275 0.71 12.51 -10.43
N MET A 276 1.09 11.39 -9.80
CA MET A 276 2.40 10.77 -9.99
C MET A 276 2.58 10.23 -11.42
N SER A 277 1.57 9.58 -11.99
CA SER A 277 1.71 8.98 -13.32
C SER A 277 1.89 10.05 -14.42
N GLN A 278 1.20 11.18 -14.35
CA GLN A 278 1.38 12.30 -15.28
C GLN A 278 2.74 12.99 -15.06
N TYR A 279 3.19 13.10 -13.80
CA TYR A 279 4.53 13.60 -13.51
C TYR A 279 5.61 12.70 -14.12
N LEU A 280 5.51 11.37 -13.97
CA LEU A 280 6.43 10.43 -14.61
C LEU A 280 6.43 10.59 -16.13
N ASP A 281 5.25 10.76 -16.75
CA ASP A 281 5.15 10.96 -18.21
C ASP A 281 5.77 12.29 -18.65
N SER A 282 5.86 13.29 -17.78
CA SER A 282 6.50 14.57 -18.05
C SER A 282 8.03 14.55 -17.95
N LEU A 283 8.62 13.53 -17.28
CA LEU A 283 10.06 13.45 -17.09
C LEU A 283 10.81 13.28 -18.41
N SER A 284 11.94 13.97 -18.53
CA SER A 284 12.91 13.78 -19.61
C SER A 284 13.96 12.75 -19.21
N ILE A 285 14.57 12.08 -20.19
CA ILE A 285 15.73 11.21 -19.96
C ILE A 285 16.81 12.03 -19.23
N GLY A 286 17.39 11.42 -18.19
CA GLY A 286 18.36 12.09 -17.33
C GLY A 286 17.76 12.73 -16.08
N SER A 287 16.44 12.86 -15.98
CA SER A 287 15.78 13.34 -14.74
C SER A 287 16.07 12.42 -13.57
N ILE A 288 16.17 13.01 -12.38
CA ILE A 288 16.36 12.27 -11.12
C ILE A 288 15.02 12.14 -10.42
N LEU A 289 14.73 10.94 -9.91
CA LEU A 289 13.56 10.62 -9.09
C LEU A 289 14.00 9.87 -7.85
N ASP A 290 13.52 10.28 -6.69
CA ASP A 290 13.81 9.57 -5.45
C ASP A 290 12.89 8.36 -5.28
N ILE A 291 13.47 7.28 -4.76
CA ILE A 291 12.72 6.09 -4.36
C ILE A 291 12.98 5.76 -2.89
N LYS A 292 12.02 5.11 -2.23
CA LYS A 292 12.13 4.64 -0.83
C LYS A 292 11.60 3.21 -0.74
N GLY A 293 12.31 2.32 -0.05
CA GLY A 293 11.94 0.92 0.14
C GLY A 293 13.07 0.08 0.70
N PRO A 294 12.91 -1.25 0.83
CA PRO A 294 11.71 -2.03 0.47
C PRO A 294 10.55 -1.82 1.45
N LEU A 295 9.32 -1.91 0.96
CA LEU A 295 8.08 -1.74 1.72
C LEU A 295 7.09 -2.86 1.38
N GLY A 296 6.17 -3.14 2.30
CA GLY A 296 5.15 -4.19 2.15
C GLY A 296 5.32 -5.32 3.16
N HIS A 297 4.25 -6.06 3.36
CA HIS A 297 4.15 -7.09 4.40
C HIS A 297 4.14 -8.52 3.85
N ILE A 298 4.18 -8.67 2.54
CA ILE A 298 4.24 -9.96 1.84
C ILE A 298 5.62 -10.09 1.24
N GLU A 299 6.29 -11.21 1.51
CA GLU A 299 7.56 -11.57 0.92
C GLU A 299 7.51 -13.03 0.49
N TYR A 300 7.81 -13.30 -0.78
CA TYR A 300 7.97 -14.65 -1.29
C TYR A 300 9.42 -15.08 -1.17
N THR A 301 9.66 -16.16 -0.43
CA THR A 301 11.02 -16.64 -0.14
C THR A 301 11.42 -17.89 -0.94
N GLY A 302 10.59 -18.28 -1.92
CA GLY A 302 10.85 -19.42 -2.81
C GLY A 302 10.14 -20.71 -2.40
N LYS A 303 9.94 -21.59 -3.39
CA LYS A 303 9.38 -22.95 -3.22
C LYS A 303 8.07 -22.97 -2.42
N GLY A 304 7.16 -22.03 -2.74
CA GLY A 304 5.85 -21.90 -2.11
C GLY A 304 5.83 -21.25 -0.73
N ASN A 305 6.98 -20.75 -0.23
CA ASN A 305 7.06 -20.14 1.09
C ASN A 305 6.87 -18.63 1.02
N PHE A 306 6.13 -18.10 1.99
CA PHE A 306 5.87 -16.68 2.17
C PHE A 306 6.15 -16.26 3.61
N LEU A 307 6.60 -15.03 3.78
CA LEU A 307 6.57 -14.30 5.03
C LEU A 307 5.49 -13.23 4.94
N VAL A 308 4.47 -13.31 5.78
CA VAL A 308 3.36 -12.37 5.83
C VAL A 308 3.29 -11.77 7.21
N HIS A 309 3.57 -10.47 7.34
CA HIS A 309 3.79 -9.81 8.64
C HIS A 309 4.79 -10.59 9.53
N GLY A 310 5.88 -11.08 8.92
CA GLY A 310 6.89 -11.88 9.61
C GLY A 310 6.49 -13.31 9.99
N LYS A 311 5.29 -13.76 9.61
CA LYS A 311 4.81 -15.13 9.86
C LYS A 311 4.95 -16.00 8.61
N HIS A 312 5.43 -17.20 8.78
CA HIS A 312 5.54 -18.17 7.70
C HIS A 312 4.17 -18.65 7.23
N LYS A 313 4.00 -18.69 5.92
CA LYS A 313 2.92 -19.37 5.21
C LYS A 313 3.50 -20.19 4.08
N PHE A 314 2.82 -21.27 3.75
CA PHE A 314 3.22 -22.16 2.67
C PHE A 314 2.04 -22.45 1.75
N ALA A 315 2.29 -22.51 0.45
CA ALA A 315 1.32 -22.95 -0.54
C ALA A 315 1.98 -23.74 -1.67
N LYS A 316 1.35 -24.81 -2.08
CA LYS A 316 1.69 -25.52 -3.31
C LYS A 316 1.01 -24.88 -4.52
N ARG A 317 -0.12 -24.22 -4.31
CA ARG A 317 -0.97 -23.63 -5.36
C ARG A 317 -1.34 -22.20 -5.04
N LEU A 318 -1.25 -21.34 -6.04
CA LEU A 318 -1.56 -19.93 -5.93
C LEU A 318 -2.74 -19.57 -6.83
N ALA A 319 -3.83 -19.08 -6.24
CA ALA A 319 -4.90 -18.37 -6.94
C ALA A 319 -4.52 -16.89 -7.00
N MET A 320 -4.09 -16.39 -8.15
CA MET A 320 -3.55 -15.05 -8.30
C MET A 320 -4.53 -14.17 -9.08
N LEU A 321 -5.08 -13.13 -8.45
CA LEU A 321 -6.12 -12.29 -9.04
C LEU A 321 -5.61 -10.85 -9.18
N ALA A 322 -5.46 -10.42 -10.43
CA ALA A 322 -4.97 -9.10 -10.78
C ALA A 322 -6.05 -8.23 -11.41
N GLY A 323 -6.04 -6.93 -11.12
CA GLY A 323 -6.90 -5.93 -11.78
C GLY A 323 -6.10 -4.76 -12.29
N GLY A 324 -6.07 -4.56 -13.63
CA GLY A 324 -5.32 -3.47 -14.25
C GLY A 324 -3.84 -3.45 -13.85
N THR A 325 -3.35 -2.32 -13.32
CA THR A 325 -1.95 -2.18 -12.86
C THR A 325 -1.60 -3.05 -11.65
N GLY A 326 -2.57 -3.66 -10.99
CA GLY A 326 -2.32 -4.65 -9.93
C GLY A 326 -1.66 -5.94 -10.42
N ILE A 327 -1.42 -6.07 -11.72
CA ILE A 327 -0.64 -7.18 -12.28
C ILE A 327 0.84 -7.13 -11.85
N THR A 328 1.43 -5.96 -11.57
CA THR A 328 2.88 -5.84 -11.36
C THR A 328 3.41 -6.62 -10.15
N PRO A 329 2.78 -6.63 -8.95
CA PRO A 329 3.23 -7.50 -7.86
C PRO A 329 2.96 -8.99 -8.15
N ILE A 330 1.88 -9.32 -8.85
CA ILE A 330 1.60 -10.70 -9.28
C ILE A 330 2.67 -11.17 -10.27
N TYR A 331 2.99 -10.34 -11.27
CA TYR A 331 4.04 -10.61 -12.25
C TYR A 331 5.40 -10.85 -11.59
N GLN A 332 5.77 -10.05 -10.59
CA GLN A 332 7.02 -10.22 -9.85
C GLN A 332 7.11 -11.60 -9.18
N VAL A 333 6.03 -12.06 -8.52
CA VAL A 333 6.00 -13.39 -7.89
C VAL A 333 6.06 -14.50 -8.94
N VAL A 334 5.28 -14.39 -10.04
CA VAL A 334 5.31 -15.36 -11.14
C VAL A 334 6.70 -15.46 -11.73
N GLN A 335 7.35 -14.34 -12.03
CA GLN A 335 8.70 -14.29 -12.58
C GLN A 335 9.70 -15.00 -11.66
N ALA A 336 9.64 -14.75 -10.34
CA ALA A 336 10.53 -15.38 -9.37
C ALA A 336 10.35 -16.90 -9.32
N ILE A 337 9.11 -17.38 -9.31
CA ILE A 337 8.78 -18.82 -9.31
C ILE A 337 9.27 -19.48 -10.61
N LEU A 338 9.06 -18.84 -11.76
CA LEU A 338 9.45 -19.42 -13.06
C LEU A 338 10.96 -19.43 -13.28
N LYS A 339 11.70 -18.49 -12.68
CA LYS A 339 13.17 -18.45 -12.73
C LYS A 339 13.83 -19.58 -11.95
N ASP A 340 13.21 -20.08 -10.88
CA ASP A 340 13.74 -21.22 -10.13
C ASP A 340 13.17 -22.54 -10.68
N PRO A 341 13.96 -23.38 -11.33
CA PRO A 341 13.51 -24.66 -11.87
C PRO A 341 13.10 -25.67 -10.77
N GLU A 342 13.57 -25.47 -9.55
CA GLU A 342 13.23 -26.32 -8.41
C GLU A 342 11.95 -25.84 -7.70
N ASP A 343 11.43 -24.69 -8.05
CA ASP A 343 10.18 -24.18 -7.52
C ASP A 343 8.99 -24.78 -8.27
N LEU A 344 8.33 -25.72 -7.64
CA LEU A 344 7.21 -26.46 -8.23
C LEU A 344 5.84 -25.85 -7.92
N THR A 345 5.81 -24.62 -7.42
CA THR A 345 4.56 -23.93 -7.08
C THR A 345 3.68 -23.75 -8.32
N GLU A 346 2.44 -24.22 -8.27
CA GLU A 346 1.47 -24.04 -9.32
C GLU A 346 0.81 -22.64 -9.24
N MET A 347 0.71 -21.97 -10.35
CA MET A 347 0.21 -20.60 -10.43
C MET A 347 -0.96 -20.50 -11.40
N HIS A 348 -2.10 -20.00 -10.92
CA HIS A 348 -3.28 -19.72 -11.73
C HIS A 348 -3.58 -18.22 -11.63
N VAL A 349 -3.28 -17.49 -12.68
CA VAL A 349 -3.52 -16.05 -12.74
C VAL A 349 -4.85 -15.76 -13.43
N MET A 350 -5.72 -15.03 -12.76
CA MET A 350 -6.89 -14.40 -13.37
C MET A 350 -6.67 -12.90 -13.45
N TYR A 351 -6.64 -12.35 -14.67
CA TYR A 351 -6.28 -10.97 -14.91
C TYR A 351 -7.43 -10.17 -15.53
N ALA A 352 -8.02 -9.27 -14.72
CA ALA A 352 -9.15 -8.45 -15.09
C ALA A 352 -8.74 -7.07 -15.60
N ASN A 353 -9.30 -6.66 -16.73
CA ASN A 353 -9.06 -5.37 -17.36
C ASN A 353 -10.37 -4.78 -17.91
N ARG A 354 -10.34 -3.53 -18.38
CA ARG A 354 -11.49 -2.91 -19.03
C ARG A 354 -11.69 -3.46 -20.44
N SER A 355 -10.61 -3.52 -21.21
CA SER A 355 -10.58 -4.03 -22.58
C SER A 355 -9.31 -4.82 -22.83
N GLU A 356 -9.20 -5.45 -23.99
CA GLU A 356 -8.00 -6.19 -24.40
C GLU A 356 -6.76 -5.30 -24.52
N ASP A 357 -6.94 -4.03 -24.90
CA ASP A 357 -5.88 -3.07 -25.10
C ASP A 357 -5.29 -2.55 -23.77
N ASP A 358 -6.01 -2.79 -22.65
CA ASP A 358 -5.54 -2.46 -21.29
C ASP A 358 -4.70 -3.58 -20.65
N ILE A 359 -4.56 -4.75 -21.29
CA ILE A 359 -3.85 -5.90 -20.74
C ILE A 359 -2.34 -5.66 -20.83
N LEU A 360 -1.72 -5.39 -19.69
CA LEU A 360 -0.26 -5.22 -19.59
C LEU A 360 0.45 -6.57 -19.60
N LEU A 361 1.67 -6.62 -20.15
CA LEU A 361 2.55 -7.80 -20.13
C LEU A 361 1.91 -9.06 -20.75
N ARG A 362 0.93 -8.87 -21.63
CA ARG A 362 0.12 -9.98 -22.18
C ARG A 362 0.96 -10.98 -22.95
N GLU A 363 1.83 -10.48 -23.82
CA GLU A 363 2.65 -11.34 -24.68
C GLU A 363 3.60 -12.21 -23.86
N GLU A 364 4.30 -11.62 -22.90
CA GLU A 364 5.21 -12.33 -22.00
C GLU A 364 4.49 -13.39 -21.15
N MET A 365 3.35 -13.02 -20.55
CA MET A 365 2.58 -13.95 -19.72
C MET A 365 2.00 -15.12 -20.55
N ASN A 366 1.58 -14.85 -21.79
CA ASN A 366 1.16 -15.90 -22.71
C ASN A 366 2.30 -16.83 -23.11
N GLU A 367 3.51 -16.28 -23.33
CA GLU A 367 4.69 -17.08 -23.60
C GLU A 367 5.09 -17.96 -22.41
N TRP A 368 4.96 -17.43 -21.19
CA TRP A 368 5.19 -18.24 -19.99
C TRP A 368 4.15 -19.35 -19.84
N ALA A 369 2.87 -19.08 -20.12
CA ALA A 369 1.83 -20.10 -20.06
C ALA A 369 2.04 -21.23 -21.09
N LYS A 370 2.61 -20.93 -22.25
CA LYS A 370 2.98 -21.95 -23.25
C LYS A 370 4.18 -22.80 -22.83
N LYS A 371 5.13 -22.21 -22.10
CA LYS A 371 6.41 -22.85 -21.73
C LYS A 371 6.35 -23.64 -20.43
N HIS A 372 5.44 -23.27 -19.51
CA HIS A 372 5.40 -23.80 -18.16
C HIS A 372 4.02 -24.31 -17.81
N GLU A 373 3.83 -25.62 -17.72
CA GLU A 373 2.54 -26.26 -17.39
C GLU A 373 2.00 -25.85 -15.99
N ARG A 374 2.92 -25.50 -15.07
CA ARG A 374 2.56 -25.01 -13.73
C ARG A 374 2.08 -23.56 -13.69
N PHE A 375 2.10 -22.85 -14.81
CA PHE A 375 1.60 -21.48 -14.94
C PHE A 375 0.41 -21.43 -15.89
N LYS A 376 -0.74 -20.98 -15.37
CA LYS A 376 -1.98 -20.81 -16.13
C LYS A 376 -2.45 -19.36 -16.03
N ILE A 377 -2.94 -18.81 -17.12
CA ILE A 377 -3.50 -17.46 -17.15
C ILE A 377 -4.87 -17.45 -17.82
N TRP A 378 -5.79 -16.70 -17.22
CA TRP A 378 -7.11 -16.43 -17.76
C TRP A 378 -7.41 -14.94 -17.70
N TYR A 379 -7.85 -14.38 -18.82
CA TYR A 379 -8.18 -12.96 -18.92
C TYR A 379 -9.66 -12.75 -18.75
N VAL A 380 -10.03 -11.63 -18.11
CA VAL A 380 -11.41 -11.16 -17.99
C VAL A 380 -11.43 -9.70 -18.42
N VAL A 381 -12.22 -9.35 -19.44
CA VAL A 381 -12.38 -7.96 -19.88
C VAL A 381 -13.83 -7.52 -19.69
N GLN A 382 -14.05 -6.26 -19.30
CA GLN A 382 -15.42 -5.76 -19.13
C GLN A 382 -16.17 -5.72 -20.45
N GLU A 383 -15.47 -5.35 -21.52
CA GLU A 383 -15.98 -5.30 -22.89
C GLU A 383 -14.92 -5.83 -23.86
N SER A 384 -15.34 -6.61 -24.86
CA SER A 384 -14.48 -7.06 -25.94
C SER A 384 -14.97 -6.47 -27.27
N LYS A 385 -14.05 -5.93 -28.04
CA LYS A 385 -14.29 -5.41 -29.39
C LYS A 385 -13.74 -6.33 -30.48
N ARG A 386 -13.02 -7.40 -30.09
CA ARG A 386 -12.37 -8.33 -31.01
C ARG A 386 -13.27 -9.54 -31.27
N GLU A 387 -13.55 -9.81 -32.53
CA GLU A 387 -14.07 -11.09 -32.93
C GLU A 387 -13.09 -12.20 -32.56
N GLY A 388 -13.58 -13.31 -32.00
CA GLY A 388 -12.73 -14.42 -31.56
C GLY A 388 -12.06 -14.25 -30.21
N TRP A 389 -12.56 -13.40 -29.32
CA TRP A 389 -12.10 -13.34 -27.94
C TRP A 389 -12.42 -14.65 -27.20
N GLU A 390 -11.39 -15.39 -26.83
CA GLU A 390 -11.49 -16.74 -26.25
C GLU A 390 -11.68 -16.75 -24.72
N TYR A 391 -11.56 -15.60 -24.06
CA TYR A 391 -11.61 -15.46 -22.62
C TYR A 391 -12.93 -14.85 -22.14
N SER A 392 -13.07 -14.62 -20.83
CA SER A 392 -14.30 -14.12 -20.25
C SER A 392 -14.56 -12.64 -20.54
N VAL A 393 -15.84 -12.29 -20.72
CA VAL A 393 -16.35 -10.92 -20.82
C VAL A 393 -17.25 -10.63 -19.61
N GLY A 394 -17.17 -9.43 -19.07
CA GLY A 394 -17.90 -8.97 -17.89
C GLY A 394 -16.99 -8.82 -16.66
N PHE A 395 -17.51 -9.21 -15.50
CA PHE A 395 -16.81 -9.11 -14.22
C PHE A 395 -16.46 -10.48 -13.66
N ILE A 396 -15.43 -10.53 -12.82
CA ILE A 396 -15.06 -11.72 -12.05
C ILE A 396 -16.30 -12.17 -11.24
N ASN A 397 -16.65 -13.44 -11.37
CA ASN A 397 -17.76 -14.08 -10.65
C ASN A 397 -17.40 -15.50 -10.22
N GLU A 398 -18.28 -16.13 -9.45
CA GLU A 398 -18.07 -17.46 -8.89
C GLU A 398 -17.80 -18.53 -9.97
N SER A 399 -18.56 -18.51 -11.07
CA SER A 399 -18.42 -19.49 -12.15
C SER A 399 -17.07 -19.40 -12.84
N ILE A 400 -16.59 -18.17 -13.15
CA ILE A 400 -15.29 -17.95 -13.78
C ILE A 400 -14.16 -18.37 -12.81
N LEU A 401 -14.26 -17.98 -11.53
CA LEU A 401 -13.27 -18.39 -10.52
C LEU A 401 -13.20 -19.91 -10.40
N LYS A 402 -14.35 -20.59 -10.28
CA LYS A 402 -14.41 -22.06 -10.13
C LYS A 402 -13.72 -22.80 -11.27
N GLN A 403 -13.75 -22.24 -12.49
CA GLN A 403 -13.15 -22.87 -13.67
C GLN A 403 -11.65 -22.62 -13.80
N HIS A 404 -11.14 -21.50 -13.30
CA HIS A 404 -9.80 -21.01 -13.65
C HIS A 404 -8.86 -20.81 -12.46
N VAL A 405 -9.32 -20.96 -11.21
CA VAL A 405 -8.43 -20.95 -10.04
C VAL A 405 -8.39 -22.33 -9.38
N PRO A 406 -7.32 -22.67 -8.66
CA PRO A 406 -7.24 -23.96 -7.97
C PRO A 406 -8.32 -24.04 -6.89
N PRO A 407 -8.79 -25.25 -6.52
CA PRO A 407 -9.74 -25.40 -5.43
C PRO A 407 -9.14 -24.95 -4.10
N ALA A 408 -10.01 -24.47 -3.20
CA ALA A 408 -9.63 -24.13 -1.85
C ALA A 408 -9.09 -25.34 -1.09
N SER A 409 -7.96 -25.19 -0.44
CA SER A 409 -7.33 -26.23 0.38
C SER A 409 -6.36 -25.58 1.37
N GLN A 410 -5.79 -26.37 2.26
CA GLN A 410 -4.80 -25.89 3.25
C GLN A 410 -3.49 -25.44 2.60
N ASP A 411 -3.15 -25.96 1.42
CA ASP A 411 -1.95 -25.65 0.66
C ASP A 411 -2.24 -24.72 -0.56
N THR A 412 -3.38 -23.99 -0.52
CA THR A 412 -3.74 -22.99 -1.53
C THR A 412 -3.82 -21.60 -0.90
N LEU A 413 -3.07 -20.63 -1.44
CA LEU A 413 -3.17 -19.21 -1.09
C LEU A 413 -3.76 -18.41 -2.23
N ALA A 414 -4.55 -17.39 -1.91
CA ALA A 414 -5.02 -16.40 -2.86
C ALA A 414 -4.19 -15.11 -2.73
N LEU A 415 -3.54 -14.69 -3.81
CA LEU A 415 -2.79 -13.43 -3.91
C LEU A 415 -3.60 -12.46 -4.76
N VAL A 416 -3.89 -11.29 -4.23
CA VAL A 416 -4.80 -10.34 -4.90
C VAL A 416 -4.22 -8.93 -4.93
N CYS A 417 -4.24 -8.32 -6.11
CA CYS A 417 -3.95 -6.90 -6.27
C CYS A 417 -4.87 -6.29 -7.33
N GLY A 418 -5.51 -5.17 -7.02
CA GLY A 418 -6.39 -4.49 -7.96
C GLY A 418 -7.28 -3.44 -7.31
N PRO A 419 -8.22 -2.87 -8.06
CA PRO A 419 -9.13 -1.86 -7.54
C PRO A 419 -9.95 -2.36 -6.35
N PRO A 420 -10.12 -1.55 -5.28
CA PRO A 420 -10.90 -1.95 -4.12
C PRO A 420 -12.31 -2.49 -4.43
N PRO A 421 -13.08 -1.92 -5.39
CA PRO A 421 -14.37 -2.50 -5.75
C PRO A 421 -14.27 -3.93 -6.32
N MET A 422 -13.24 -4.25 -7.12
CA MET A 422 -13.00 -5.61 -7.60
C MET A 422 -12.74 -6.56 -6.43
N ILE A 423 -11.87 -6.16 -5.50
CA ILE A 423 -11.53 -6.98 -4.33
C ILE A 423 -12.74 -7.19 -3.44
N GLN A 424 -13.49 -6.13 -3.12
CA GLN A 424 -14.58 -6.16 -2.16
C GLN A 424 -15.85 -6.82 -2.67
N PHE A 425 -16.19 -6.60 -3.95
CA PHE A 425 -17.49 -7.01 -4.49
C PHE A 425 -17.43 -8.20 -5.44
N ALA A 426 -16.27 -8.47 -6.05
CA ALA A 426 -16.11 -9.57 -6.99
C ALA A 426 -15.20 -10.69 -6.46
N VAL A 427 -14.00 -10.36 -5.96
CA VAL A 427 -13.04 -11.38 -5.60
C VAL A 427 -13.39 -12.03 -4.25
N LYS A 428 -13.41 -11.24 -3.18
CA LYS A 428 -13.55 -11.75 -1.81
C LYS A 428 -14.83 -12.55 -1.60
N PRO A 429 -16.04 -12.06 -1.97
CA PRO A 429 -17.28 -12.82 -1.75
C PRO A 429 -17.35 -14.12 -2.55
N ASN A 430 -16.78 -14.13 -3.76
CA ASN A 430 -16.83 -15.33 -4.59
C ASN A 430 -15.78 -16.37 -4.18
N LEU A 431 -14.60 -15.96 -3.68
CA LEU A 431 -13.65 -16.89 -3.06
C LEU A 431 -14.21 -17.51 -1.77
N GLU A 432 -14.91 -16.73 -0.93
CA GLU A 432 -15.62 -17.25 0.26
C GLU A 432 -16.63 -18.36 -0.11
N LYS A 433 -17.44 -18.15 -1.15
CA LYS A 433 -18.39 -19.16 -1.66
C LYS A 433 -17.71 -20.42 -2.18
N LEU A 434 -16.50 -20.29 -2.73
CA LEU A 434 -15.68 -21.41 -3.19
C LEU A 434 -14.90 -22.10 -2.05
N GLY A 435 -15.13 -21.70 -0.81
CA GLY A 435 -14.52 -22.31 0.37
C GLY A 435 -13.14 -21.82 0.75
N TYR A 436 -12.66 -20.71 0.16
CA TYR A 436 -11.39 -20.10 0.57
C TYR A 436 -11.52 -19.41 1.94
N ASP A 437 -10.56 -19.64 2.81
CA ASP A 437 -10.41 -18.87 4.04
C ASP A 437 -9.85 -17.49 3.71
N VAL A 438 -10.74 -16.55 3.42
CA VAL A 438 -10.34 -15.17 3.04
C VAL A 438 -9.78 -14.36 4.20
N THR A 439 -9.84 -14.87 5.43
CA THR A 439 -9.22 -14.24 6.59
C THR A 439 -7.76 -14.62 6.72
N ASN A 440 -7.44 -15.90 6.51
CA ASN A 440 -6.08 -16.39 6.70
C ASN A 440 -5.33 -16.65 5.40
N ASN A 441 -6.01 -17.05 4.33
CA ASN A 441 -5.39 -17.50 3.08
C ASN A 441 -5.57 -16.52 1.90
N LEU A 442 -6.02 -15.29 2.17
CA LEU A 442 -6.07 -14.20 1.20
C LEU A 442 -5.01 -13.16 1.51
N LEU A 443 -4.04 -13.00 0.62
CA LEU A 443 -2.97 -12.02 0.71
C LEU A 443 -3.26 -10.85 -0.24
N LEU A 444 -3.30 -9.63 0.30
CA LEU A 444 -3.55 -8.40 -0.47
C LEU A 444 -2.27 -7.58 -0.59
N PHE A 445 -1.84 -7.32 -1.83
CA PHE A 445 -0.73 -6.43 -2.11
C PHE A 445 -1.13 -4.97 -2.04
#